data_54119d414d999d92a5cc0acc9658aeba
#
_entry.id   54119d414d999d92a5cc0acc9658aeba
#
_cell.length_a   1.000
_cell.length_b   1.000
_cell.length_c   1.000
_cell.angle_alpha   90.00
_cell.angle_beta   90.00
_cell.angle_gamma   90.00
#
_symmetry.space_group_name_H-M   'P 1'
#
loop_
_entity.id
_entity.type
_entity.pdbx_description
1 polymer ?
#
loop_
_entity_poly.entity_id
_entity_poly.type
_entity_poly.pdbx_seq_one_letter_code
_entity_poly.pdbx_strand_id
1 'polypeptide(L)'
;MKTDVDGNAVDIRLEMLLDEREIKNCVLRYCHGTDRLDWQMVAESYLPQAADDHGAFQGNASELASWLAAKSKYRGAKQHFVANQLVEIAGDNAV
;
A
#
# COMPACT_ATOMS: atom_id res chain seq x y z
N MET A 1 7.20 -1.09 23.70
CA MET A 1 8.10 0.02 23.32
C MET A 1 9.09 -0.48 22.27
N LYS A 2 9.21 0.22 21.17
CA LYS A 2 10.21 -0.10 20.16
C LYS A 2 11.58 0.45 20.55
N THR A 3 12.62 -0.21 20.10
CA THR A 3 14.00 0.23 20.28
C THR A 3 14.67 0.34 18.91
N ASP A 4 15.71 1.18 18.85
CA ASP A 4 16.56 1.24 17.67
C ASP A 4 17.52 0.03 17.61
N VAL A 5 18.40 -0.01 16.60
CA VAL A 5 19.34 -1.14 16.41
C VAL A 5 20.33 -1.30 17.56
N ASP A 6 20.59 -0.24 18.33
CA ASP A 6 21.48 -0.24 19.50
C ASP A 6 20.74 -0.52 20.81
N GLY A 7 19.42 -0.76 20.76
CA GLY A 7 18.60 -1.05 21.94
C GLY A 7 18.07 0.19 22.67
N ASN A 8 18.24 1.39 22.11
CA ASN A 8 17.73 2.63 22.69
C ASN A 8 16.23 2.79 22.45
N ALA A 9 15.53 3.41 23.40
CA ALA A 9 14.10 3.71 23.23
C ALA A 9 13.89 4.72 22.08
N VAL A 10 12.97 4.40 21.20
CA VAL A 10 12.56 5.30 20.11
C VAL A 10 11.48 6.24 20.63
N ASP A 11 11.59 7.54 20.33
CA ASP A 11 10.52 8.49 20.65
C ASP A 11 9.24 8.08 19.95
N ILE A 12 8.17 7.91 20.73
CA ILE A 12 6.90 7.41 20.22
C ILE A 12 6.32 8.30 19.12
N ARG A 13 6.57 9.61 19.17
CA ARG A 13 6.10 10.54 18.15
C ARG A 13 6.83 10.32 16.82
N LEU A 14 8.14 10.04 16.88
CA LEU A 14 8.92 9.70 15.70
C LEU A 14 8.46 8.36 15.11
N GLU A 15 8.20 7.37 15.96
CA GLU A 15 7.66 6.08 15.55
C GLU A 15 6.34 6.24 14.82
N MET A 16 5.41 7.02 15.38
CA MET A 16 4.11 7.28 14.76
C MET A 16 4.26 8.00 13.41
N LEU A 17 5.18 8.96 13.32
CA LEU A 17 5.45 9.67 12.07
C LEU A 17 5.99 8.73 10.99
N LEU A 18 6.90 7.83 11.35
CA LEU A 18 7.47 6.86 10.41
C LEU A 18 6.41 5.86 9.95
N ASP A 19 5.56 5.40 10.85
CA ASP A 19 4.46 4.48 10.51
C ASP A 19 3.46 5.16 9.55
N GLU A 20 3.09 6.40 9.82
CA GLU A 20 2.23 7.17 8.94
C GLU A 20 2.84 7.33 7.54
N ARG A 21 4.14 7.62 7.48
CA ARG A 21 4.85 7.75 6.20
C ARG A 21 4.84 6.44 5.43
N GLU A 22 5.10 5.31 6.09
CA GLU A 22 5.09 4.01 5.43
C GLU A 22 3.72 3.65 4.90
N ILE A 23 2.66 3.93 5.64
CA ILE A 23 1.28 3.68 5.22
C ILE A 23 0.94 4.51 3.99
N LYS A 24 1.24 5.81 4.00
CA LYS A 24 1.02 6.69 2.86
C LYS A 24 1.81 6.25 1.63
N ASN A 25 3.07 5.86 1.82
CA ASN A 25 3.92 5.38 0.73
C ASN A 25 3.40 4.06 0.14
N CYS A 26 2.79 3.21 0.96
CA CYS A 26 2.19 1.96 0.49
C CYS A 26 1.08 2.23 -0.53
N VAL A 27 0.19 3.18 -0.24
CA VAL A 27 -0.87 3.61 -1.16
C VAL A 27 -0.27 4.18 -2.44
N LEU A 28 0.77 5.00 -2.31
CA LEU A 28 1.43 5.61 -3.46
C LEU A 28 2.12 4.58 -4.35
N ARG A 29 2.73 3.54 -3.76
CA ARG A 29 3.32 2.43 -4.54
C ARG A 29 2.27 1.65 -5.31
N TYR A 30 1.11 1.41 -4.72
CA TYR A 30 -0.01 0.80 -5.43
C TYR A 30 -0.40 1.62 -6.66
N CYS A 31 -0.62 2.92 -6.49
CA CYS A 31 -1.01 3.81 -7.57
C CYS A 31 0.06 3.90 -8.65
N HIS A 32 1.31 4.08 -8.24
CA HIS A 32 2.45 4.16 -9.15
C HIS A 32 2.63 2.87 -9.95
N GLY A 33 2.54 1.72 -9.28
CA GLY A 33 2.63 0.42 -9.94
C GLY A 33 1.52 0.22 -10.97
N THR A 34 0.29 0.59 -10.64
CA THR A 34 -0.84 0.49 -11.55
C THR A 34 -0.65 1.40 -12.76
N ASP A 35 -0.23 2.64 -12.55
CA ASP A 35 -0.06 3.63 -13.62
C ASP A 35 1.06 3.25 -14.59
N ARG A 36 2.10 2.57 -14.10
CA ARG A 36 3.26 2.17 -14.90
C ARG A 36 3.24 0.71 -15.32
N LEU A 37 2.16 0.00 -15.04
CA LEU A 37 2.02 -1.42 -15.37
C LEU A 37 3.08 -2.28 -14.66
N ASP A 38 3.52 -1.85 -13.49
CA ASP A 38 4.45 -2.58 -12.62
C ASP A 38 3.64 -3.43 -11.64
N TRP A 39 3.23 -4.60 -12.09
CA TRP A 39 2.32 -5.47 -11.34
C TRP A 39 2.99 -6.12 -10.13
N GLN A 40 4.30 -6.26 -10.14
CA GLN A 40 5.05 -6.69 -8.96
C GLN A 40 4.94 -5.65 -7.84
N MET A 41 5.10 -4.37 -8.15
CA MET A 41 4.94 -3.28 -7.19
C MET A 41 3.52 -3.23 -6.62
N VAL A 42 2.51 -3.46 -7.44
CA VAL A 42 1.11 -3.57 -6.99
C VAL A 42 0.95 -4.71 -5.99
N ALA A 43 1.43 -5.90 -6.32
CA ALA A 43 1.32 -7.07 -5.43
C ALA A 43 2.08 -6.84 -4.11
N GLU A 44 3.26 -6.24 -4.17
CA GLU A 44 4.09 -5.97 -3.00
C GLU A 44 3.54 -4.87 -2.09
N SER A 45 2.55 -4.09 -2.53
CA SER A 45 1.88 -3.10 -1.70
C SER A 45 0.88 -3.72 -0.72
N TYR A 46 0.67 -5.02 -0.78
CA TYR A 46 -0.18 -5.80 0.13
C TYR A 46 0.66 -6.78 0.92
N LEU A 47 0.19 -7.14 2.11
CA LEU A 47 0.74 -8.28 2.85
C LEU A 47 0.40 -9.58 2.10
N PRO A 48 1.23 -10.63 2.20
CA PRO A 48 0.99 -11.89 1.46
C PRO A 48 -0.36 -12.54 1.77
N GLN A 49 -0.86 -12.37 3.00
CA GLN A 49 -2.13 -12.94 3.44
C GLN A 49 -3.32 -11.99 3.27
N ALA A 50 -3.10 -10.79 2.74
CA ALA A 50 -4.17 -9.81 2.61
C ALA A 50 -5.18 -10.22 1.54
N ALA A 51 -6.43 -9.88 1.78
CA ALA A 51 -7.51 -10.01 0.81
C ALA A 51 -7.92 -8.62 0.31
N ASP A 52 -8.19 -8.51 -0.95
CA ASP A 52 -8.65 -7.28 -1.60
C ASP A 52 -10.04 -7.47 -2.16
N ASP A 53 -10.87 -6.46 -2.00
CA ASP A 53 -12.19 -6.38 -2.58
C ASP A 53 -12.29 -5.13 -3.44
N HIS A 54 -12.31 -5.32 -4.75
CA HIS A 54 -12.48 -4.26 -5.74
C HIS A 54 -13.89 -4.25 -6.32
N GLY A 55 -14.87 -4.78 -5.61
CA GLY A 55 -16.24 -4.91 -6.11
C GLY A 55 -16.37 -6.04 -7.14
N ALA A 56 -15.92 -5.82 -8.35
CA ALA A 56 -15.94 -6.84 -9.42
C ALA A 56 -14.87 -7.92 -9.24
N PHE A 57 -13.91 -7.71 -8.34
CA PHE A 57 -12.84 -8.64 -8.03
C PHE A 57 -12.72 -8.82 -6.53
N GLN A 58 -12.49 -10.06 -6.11
CA GLN A 58 -12.12 -10.39 -4.73
C GLN A 58 -11.03 -11.47 -4.77
N GLY A 59 -9.96 -11.29 -4.00
CA GLY A 59 -8.87 -12.25 -3.97
C GLY A 59 -7.63 -11.69 -3.27
N ASN A 60 -6.51 -12.40 -3.40
CA ASN A 60 -5.23 -11.97 -2.84
C ASN A 60 -4.50 -10.99 -3.76
N ALA A 61 -3.36 -10.47 -3.30
CA ALA A 61 -2.60 -9.46 -4.03
C ALA A 61 -2.11 -9.95 -5.40
N SER A 62 -1.65 -11.19 -5.49
CA SER A 62 -1.19 -11.77 -6.75
C SER A 62 -2.31 -11.90 -7.77
N GLU A 63 -3.47 -12.36 -7.32
CA GLU A 63 -4.67 -12.46 -8.15
C GLU A 63 -5.16 -11.08 -8.60
N LEU A 64 -5.13 -10.09 -7.71
CA LEU A 64 -5.47 -8.71 -8.02
C LEU A 64 -4.57 -8.16 -9.12
N ALA A 65 -3.26 -8.33 -8.98
CA ALA A 65 -2.28 -7.85 -9.96
C ALA A 65 -2.55 -8.46 -11.34
N SER A 66 -2.84 -9.76 -11.41
CA SER A 66 -3.18 -10.44 -12.66
C SER A 66 -4.48 -9.92 -13.27
N TRP A 67 -5.50 -9.69 -12.45
CA TRP A 67 -6.78 -9.15 -12.89
C TRP A 67 -6.64 -7.73 -13.44
N LEU A 68 -5.88 -6.88 -12.76
CA LEU A 68 -5.61 -5.51 -13.22
C LEU A 68 -4.80 -5.50 -14.51
N ALA A 69 -3.81 -6.38 -14.62
CA ALA A 69 -2.99 -6.52 -15.83
C ALA A 69 -3.86 -6.89 -17.04
N ALA A 70 -4.78 -7.82 -16.87
CA ALA A 70 -5.70 -8.22 -17.93
C ALA A 70 -6.61 -7.08 -18.38
N LYS A 71 -7.15 -6.32 -17.44
CA LYS A 71 -7.98 -5.14 -17.74
C LYS A 71 -7.21 -4.02 -18.44
N SER A 72 -5.96 -3.84 -18.08
CA SER A 72 -5.14 -2.74 -18.59
C SER A 72 -4.75 -2.89 -20.06
N LYS A 73 -4.86 -4.09 -20.62
CA LYS A 73 -4.62 -4.33 -22.06
C LYS A 73 -5.52 -3.49 -22.97
N TYR A 74 -6.69 -3.12 -22.48
CA TYR A 74 -7.70 -2.41 -23.27
C TYR A 74 -7.84 -0.95 -22.88
N ARG A 75 -6.93 -0.44 -22.06
CA ARG A 75 -6.96 0.94 -21.57
C ARG A 75 -5.72 1.68 -22.00
N GLY A 76 -5.88 2.96 -22.29
CA GLY A 76 -4.76 3.86 -22.55
C GLY A 76 -4.02 4.24 -21.28
N ALA A 77 -3.12 5.21 -21.39
CA ALA A 77 -2.38 5.74 -20.26
C ALA A 77 -3.33 6.24 -19.17
N LYS A 78 -2.95 6.03 -17.92
CA LYS A 78 -3.71 6.47 -16.77
C LYS A 78 -2.78 7.05 -15.71
N GLN A 79 -3.35 7.84 -14.82
CA GLN A 79 -2.62 8.40 -13.69
C GLN A 79 -3.55 8.48 -12.49
N HIS A 80 -3.08 7.98 -11.35
CA HIS A 80 -3.71 8.21 -10.06
C HIS A 80 -3.14 9.47 -9.45
N PHE A 81 -4.00 10.34 -9.01
CA PHE A 81 -3.62 11.51 -8.23
C PHE A 81 -4.15 11.31 -6.82
N VAL A 82 -3.24 11.22 -5.85
CA VAL A 82 -3.60 10.98 -4.45
C VAL A 82 -3.43 12.28 -3.66
N ALA A 83 -4.51 12.71 -3.04
CA ALA A 83 -4.52 13.93 -2.22
C ALA A 83 -5.36 13.68 -0.96
N ASN A 84 -5.24 14.57 0.02
CA ASN A 84 -6.04 14.53 1.25
C ASN A 84 -5.93 13.21 2.02
N GLN A 85 -4.74 12.62 2.05
CA GLN A 85 -4.50 11.43 2.84
C GLN A 85 -4.53 11.77 4.32
N LEU A 86 -5.40 11.09 5.05
CA LEU A 86 -5.48 11.14 6.50
C LEU A 86 -5.34 9.72 7.02
N VAL A 87 -4.39 9.50 7.92
CA VAL A 87 -4.11 8.18 8.48
C VAL A 87 -4.37 8.22 9.99
N GLU A 88 -5.21 7.32 10.46
CA GLU A 88 -5.45 7.13 11.87
C GLU A 88 -4.92 5.75 12.27
N ILE A 89 -3.98 5.72 13.21
CA ILE A 89 -3.30 4.51 13.66
C ILE A 89 -3.79 4.15 15.06
N ALA A 90 -4.22 2.90 15.23
CA ALA A 90 -4.63 2.35 16.52
C ALA A 90 -3.95 0.98 16.71
N GLY A 91 -2.83 0.94 17.45
CA GLY A 91 -2.04 -0.27 17.64
C GLY A 91 -1.50 -0.79 16.32
N ASP A 92 -1.89 -2.01 15.95
CA ASP A 92 -1.45 -2.65 14.71
C ASP A 92 -2.39 -2.39 13.53
N ASN A 93 -3.37 -1.53 13.71
CA ASN A 93 -4.37 -1.22 12.70
C ASN A 93 -4.30 0.26 12.30
N ALA A 94 -4.68 0.55 11.06
CA ALA A 94 -4.80 1.91 10.56
C ALA A 94 -5.97 2.01 9.58
N VAL A 95 -6.53 3.20 9.55
CA VAL A 95 -7.60 3.55 8.60
C VAL A 95 -7.20 4.81 7.86
#